data_6db0fbb8e047763c8acbfc6d8ee49488
#
_entry.id   6db0fbb8e047763c8acbfc6d8ee49488
#
_cell.length_a   1.000
_cell.length_b   1.000
_cell.length_c   1.000
_cell.angle_alpha   90.00
_cell.angle_beta   90.00
_cell.angle_gamma   90.00
#
_symmetry.space_group_name_H-M   'P 1'
#
loop_
_entity.id
_entity.type
_entity.pdbx_description
1 polymer ?
#
loop_
_entity_poly.entity_id
_entity_poly.type
_entity_poly.pdbx_seq_one_letter_code
_entity_poly.pdbx_strand_id
1 'polypeptide(L)'
;MKIGEFSKKHQVTVDTVRHYISEGLLTPLRENTQYSFNEIDDRVMESILLLKDMNFKLEEMKAYLLFQTMYTNSSFSYLGSFRKEFEDKLEENKKEIERLKQMNELIEKQIAGYQDVGFTRGISLHMLPDLICPDCDENLELDASEILHNEIMEGKLACPKCGRVYYIRYGFMSDEPIEEFERQAEIAEMVNHYLEENDERYVLKIRELFQKMAEVTQENVADVKNVLIDGASAGFLNSSLLRCIPKGTRLYVCVRNNITMKVIQEEIFPKDTVFFVGNIQNVPFKVPMDYVFLQDYDMEMYFKKEYECYSHFAPDANVACCKSFIYGNQNPFPDEKEFLDDMKKRGFRKKSSYKTGKILLKKESSDMTLIDKSEDMEMEYAIYSFKTLG
;
A
#
# COMPACT_ATOMS: atom_id res chain seq x y z
N MET A 1 19.11 49.13 20.09
CA MET A 1 19.99 47.94 19.78
C MET A 1 19.83 47.55 18.32
N LYS A 2 20.77 46.80 17.75
CA LYS A 2 20.70 46.31 16.37
C LYS A 2 19.86 45.03 16.27
N ILE A 3 19.37 44.70 15.06
CA ILE A 3 18.48 43.54 14.80
C ILE A 3 19.04 42.21 15.33
N GLY A 4 20.38 41.99 15.22
CA GLY A 4 20.99 40.74 15.72
C GLY A 4 21.02 40.62 17.25
N GLU A 5 21.12 41.77 17.97
CA GLU A 5 21.03 41.81 19.42
C GLU A 5 19.58 41.64 19.89
N PHE A 6 18.64 42.29 19.18
CA PHE A 6 17.21 42.22 19.43
C PHE A 6 16.69 40.77 19.24
N SER A 7 17.08 40.12 18.14
CA SER A 7 16.69 38.73 17.87
C SER A 7 17.21 37.74 18.93
N LYS A 8 18.45 37.92 19.37
CA LYS A 8 19.04 37.13 20.46
C LYS A 8 18.35 37.32 21.79
N LYS A 9 18.01 38.61 22.13
CA LYS A 9 17.31 38.94 23.37
C LYS A 9 15.96 38.24 23.46
N HIS A 10 15.21 38.18 22.36
CA HIS A 10 13.89 37.59 22.30
C HIS A 10 13.90 36.10 21.83
N GLN A 11 15.08 35.48 21.70
CA GLN A 11 15.27 34.06 21.32
C GLN A 11 14.58 33.70 19.99
N VAL A 12 14.60 34.62 19.03
CA VAL A 12 14.07 34.41 17.68
C VAL A 12 15.16 34.58 16.62
N THR A 13 14.89 34.16 15.38
CA THR A 13 15.82 34.38 14.27
C THR A 13 15.73 35.82 13.76
N VAL A 14 16.79 36.33 13.14
CA VAL A 14 16.77 37.63 12.46
C VAL A 14 15.69 37.66 11.37
N ASP A 15 15.45 36.55 10.69
CA ASP A 15 14.43 36.46 9.65
C ASP A 15 13.01 36.53 10.22
N THR A 16 12.79 35.99 11.43
CA THR A 16 11.51 36.14 12.15
C THR A 16 11.27 37.63 12.47
N VAL A 17 12.29 38.34 12.93
CA VAL A 17 12.17 39.81 13.21
C VAL A 17 11.87 40.56 11.91
N ARG A 18 12.56 40.23 10.81
CA ARG A 18 12.28 40.87 9.51
C ARG A 18 10.88 40.57 9.01
N HIS A 19 10.39 39.35 9.21
CA HIS A 19 9.02 38.99 8.88
C HIS A 19 8.02 39.83 9.66
N TYR A 20 8.19 39.99 10.98
CA TYR A 20 7.30 40.83 11.77
C TYR A 20 7.35 42.32 11.37
N ILE A 21 8.51 42.81 10.92
CA ILE A 21 8.61 44.18 10.35
C ILE A 21 7.87 44.25 9.01
N SER A 22 8.06 43.29 8.12
CA SER A 22 7.37 43.24 6.80
C SER A 22 5.86 43.16 6.93
N GLU A 23 5.37 42.43 7.97
CA GLU A 23 3.95 42.34 8.28
C GLU A 23 3.39 43.53 9.05
N GLY A 24 4.22 44.51 9.43
CA GLY A 24 3.81 45.70 10.17
C GLY A 24 3.49 45.46 11.64
N LEU A 25 3.90 44.30 12.21
CA LEU A 25 3.77 44.02 13.65
C LEU A 25 4.82 44.74 14.48
N LEU A 26 6.02 44.93 13.94
CA LEU A 26 7.10 45.73 14.52
C LEU A 26 7.38 46.91 13.63
N THR A 27 7.53 48.09 14.23
CA THR A 27 7.79 49.35 13.53
C THR A 27 9.01 50.09 14.11
N PRO A 28 10.19 49.44 14.09
CA PRO A 28 11.41 50.04 14.66
C PRO A 28 11.86 51.26 13.87
N LEU A 29 12.53 52.19 14.56
CA LEU A 29 13.13 53.32 13.89
C LEU A 29 14.22 52.89 12.89
N ARG A 30 14.32 53.61 11.79
CA ARG A 30 15.33 53.36 10.77
C ARG A 30 16.37 54.45 10.79
N GLU A 31 17.58 54.09 11.18
CA GLU A 31 18.73 54.98 11.16
C GLU A 31 19.63 54.62 9.99
N ASN A 32 19.68 55.49 8.97
CA ASN A 32 20.33 55.21 7.69
C ASN A 32 19.73 53.97 7.00
N THR A 33 20.53 52.90 6.88
CA THR A 33 20.12 51.62 6.26
C THR A 33 19.80 50.51 7.28
N GLN A 34 19.92 50.82 8.60
CA GLN A 34 19.77 49.80 9.67
C GLN A 34 18.55 50.12 10.56
N TYR A 35 17.94 49.07 11.08
CA TYR A 35 16.90 49.15 12.09
C TYR A 35 17.52 49.38 13.48
N SER A 36 16.93 50.29 14.25
CA SER A 36 17.27 50.61 15.63
C SER A 36 16.09 50.29 16.53
N PHE A 37 16.27 49.36 17.46
CA PHE A 37 15.23 48.86 18.38
C PHE A 37 15.42 49.49 19.75
N ASN A 38 14.31 49.84 20.38
CA ASN A 38 14.24 50.44 21.70
C ASN A 38 13.34 49.63 22.66
N GLU A 39 13.07 50.14 23.88
CA GLU A 39 12.25 49.45 24.88
C GLU A 39 10.76 49.31 24.48
N ILE A 40 10.26 50.17 23.59
CA ILE A 40 8.91 50.04 23.07
C ILE A 40 8.83 48.82 22.15
N ASP A 41 9.81 48.68 21.26
CA ASP A 41 9.90 47.50 20.37
C ASP A 41 10.05 46.19 21.16
N ASP A 42 10.79 46.21 22.29
CA ASP A 42 10.90 45.07 23.21
C ASP A 42 9.53 44.64 23.73
N ARG A 43 8.72 45.57 24.25
CA ARG A 43 7.37 45.28 24.76
C ARG A 43 6.41 44.82 23.67
N VAL A 44 6.50 45.37 22.47
CA VAL A 44 5.71 44.93 21.33
C VAL A 44 6.13 43.50 20.97
N MET A 45 7.41 43.19 20.93
CA MET A 45 7.88 41.82 20.63
C MET A 45 7.44 40.78 21.67
N GLU A 46 7.48 41.15 22.97
CA GLU A 46 6.94 40.29 24.04
C GLU A 46 5.44 40.05 23.86
N SER A 47 4.68 41.07 23.47
CA SER A 47 3.25 40.91 23.15
C SER A 47 3.02 40.00 21.93
N ILE A 48 3.82 40.12 20.88
CA ILE A 48 3.74 39.25 19.70
C ILE A 48 3.98 37.80 20.09
N LEU A 49 5.04 37.54 20.86
CA LEU A 49 5.38 36.18 21.30
C LEU A 49 4.27 35.58 22.17
N LEU A 50 3.76 36.34 23.11
CA LEU A 50 2.66 35.91 23.98
C LEU A 50 1.40 35.57 23.20
N LEU A 51 1.00 36.42 22.25
CA LEU A 51 -0.18 36.17 21.40
C LEU A 51 0.03 34.95 20.50
N LYS A 52 1.24 34.76 19.97
CA LYS A 52 1.61 33.57 19.18
C LYS A 52 1.48 32.28 20.03
N ASP A 53 1.97 32.30 21.26
CA ASP A 53 1.87 31.15 22.17
C ASP A 53 0.41 30.81 22.53
N MET A 54 -0.48 31.82 22.48
CA MET A 54 -1.93 31.62 22.61
C MET A 54 -2.64 31.28 21.31
N ASN A 55 -1.90 31.01 20.22
CA ASN A 55 -2.44 30.62 18.90
C ASN A 55 -3.29 31.72 18.23
N PHE A 56 -2.96 32.99 18.45
CA PHE A 56 -3.55 34.09 17.71
C PHE A 56 -3.00 34.15 16.30
N LYS A 57 -3.87 34.38 15.32
CA LYS A 57 -3.49 34.58 13.92
C LYS A 57 -2.85 35.97 13.72
N LEU A 58 -2.10 36.09 12.63
CA LEU A 58 -1.36 37.30 12.32
C LEU A 58 -2.27 38.58 12.30
N GLU A 59 -3.45 38.45 11.71
CA GLU A 59 -4.41 39.58 11.64
C GLU A 59 -4.98 39.93 13.02
N GLU A 60 -5.23 38.95 13.88
CA GLU A 60 -5.67 39.16 15.26
C GLU A 60 -4.58 39.88 16.08
N MET A 61 -3.31 39.51 15.86
CA MET A 61 -2.16 40.18 16.49
C MET A 61 -2.04 41.65 16.03
N LYS A 62 -2.21 41.94 14.73
CA LYS A 62 -2.19 43.29 14.19
C LYS A 62 -3.24 44.18 14.85
N ALA A 63 -4.47 43.67 14.99
CA ALA A 63 -5.55 44.40 15.66
C ALA A 63 -5.19 44.71 17.12
N TYR A 64 -4.70 43.73 17.87
CA TYR A 64 -4.27 43.89 19.26
C TYR A 64 -3.17 44.96 19.40
N LEU A 65 -2.10 44.87 18.61
CA LEU A 65 -0.97 45.77 18.67
C LEU A 65 -1.33 47.21 18.25
N LEU A 66 -2.23 47.37 17.28
CA LEU A 66 -2.74 48.68 16.89
C LEU A 66 -3.46 49.33 18.07
N PHE A 67 -4.34 48.61 18.75
CA PHE A 67 -5.00 49.11 19.95
C PHE A 67 -4.02 49.42 21.09
N GLN A 68 -3.04 48.55 21.32
CA GLN A 68 -2.00 48.79 22.31
C GLN A 68 -1.26 50.09 22.05
N THR A 69 -0.96 50.39 20.80
CA THR A 69 -0.27 51.62 20.40
C THR A 69 -1.14 52.87 20.57
N MET A 70 -2.44 52.77 20.29
CA MET A 70 -3.36 53.93 20.37
C MET A 70 -3.72 54.33 21.80
N TYR A 71 -3.70 53.39 22.75
CA TYR A 71 -4.26 53.56 24.09
C TYR A 71 -3.25 53.38 25.23
N THR A 72 -1.96 53.53 24.98
CA THR A 72 -0.87 53.33 25.97
C THR A 72 -1.00 54.13 27.25
N ASN A 73 -1.85 55.18 27.29
CA ASN A 73 -2.03 56.07 28.44
C ASN A 73 -3.38 55.90 29.16
N SER A 74 -4.28 55.03 28.73
CA SER A 74 -5.59 54.84 29.37
C SER A 74 -5.75 53.41 29.90
N SER A 75 -5.54 53.28 31.21
CA SER A 75 -5.44 52.02 31.91
C SER A 75 -6.73 51.21 32.08
N PHE A 76 -7.91 51.71 31.67
CA PHE A 76 -9.15 51.06 32.05
C PHE A 76 -10.07 50.55 30.92
N SER A 77 -10.12 51.18 29.76
CA SER A 77 -11.02 50.75 28.68
C SER A 77 -10.38 49.71 27.71
N TYR A 78 -9.07 49.69 27.67
CA TYR A 78 -8.31 48.89 26.73
C TYR A 78 -8.36 47.40 27.00
N LEU A 79 -8.16 46.96 28.24
CA LEU A 79 -8.18 45.52 28.62
C LEU A 79 -9.58 44.92 28.47
N GLY A 80 -10.62 45.73 28.71
CA GLY A 80 -12.00 45.30 28.54
C GLY A 80 -12.41 45.06 27.10
N SER A 81 -11.84 45.83 26.15
CA SER A 81 -12.16 45.68 24.72
C SER A 81 -11.60 44.42 24.12
N PHE A 82 -10.45 43.97 24.58
CA PHE A 82 -9.82 42.71 24.09
C PHE A 82 -10.14 41.47 24.93
N ARG A 83 -10.86 41.64 26.03
CA ARG A 83 -11.30 40.51 26.85
C ARG A 83 -12.14 39.53 26.04
N LYS A 84 -12.99 40.05 25.19
CA LYS A 84 -13.86 39.22 24.36
C LYS A 84 -13.06 38.37 23.36
N GLU A 85 -12.06 38.94 22.69
CA GLU A 85 -11.19 38.25 21.76
C GLU A 85 -10.42 37.11 22.45
N PHE A 86 -9.97 37.34 23.69
CA PHE A 86 -9.34 36.27 24.47
C PHE A 86 -10.36 35.19 24.90
N GLU A 87 -11.58 35.57 25.28
CA GLU A 87 -12.67 34.64 25.61
C GLU A 87 -13.07 33.84 24.36
N ASP A 88 -13.19 34.46 23.20
CA ASP A 88 -13.50 33.80 21.91
C ASP A 88 -12.36 32.85 21.51
N LYS A 89 -11.10 33.26 21.68
CA LYS A 89 -9.93 32.38 21.41
C LYS A 89 -9.87 31.18 22.36
N LEU A 90 -10.17 31.39 23.63
CA LEU A 90 -10.26 30.33 24.61
C LEU A 90 -11.34 29.31 24.22
N GLU A 91 -12.48 29.79 23.76
CA GLU A 91 -13.58 28.93 23.32
C GLU A 91 -13.25 28.19 22.01
N GLU A 92 -12.56 28.85 21.07
CA GLU A 92 -12.03 28.20 19.86
C GLU A 92 -11.06 27.06 20.21
N ASN A 93 -10.11 27.33 21.11
CA ASN A 93 -9.14 26.32 21.55
C ASN A 93 -9.82 25.15 22.27
N LYS A 94 -10.84 25.39 23.09
CA LYS A 94 -11.62 24.32 23.75
C LYS A 94 -12.33 23.43 22.72
N LYS A 95 -12.94 24.03 21.70
CA LYS A 95 -13.59 23.27 20.61
C LYS A 95 -12.59 22.43 19.85
N GLU A 96 -11.40 22.95 19.57
CA GLU A 96 -10.35 22.19 18.89
C GLU A 96 -9.81 21.05 19.75
N ILE A 97 -9.63 21.28 21.06
CA ILE A 97 -9.27 20.21 22.01
C ILE A 97 -10.31 19.08 21.99
N GLU A 98 -11.59 19.44 22.01
CA GLU A 98 -12.66 18.44 21.99
C GLU A 98 -12.70 17.68 20.67
N ARG A 99 -12.51 18.38 19.54
CA ARG A 99 -12.38 17.76 18.23
C ARG A 99 -11.20 16.76 18.16
N LEU A 100 -10.03 17.15 18.67
CA LEU A 100 -8.85 16.31 18.72
C LEU A 100 -9.05 15.08 19.61
N LYS A 101 -9.76 15.22 20.76
CA LYS A 101 -10.10 14.06 21.60
C LYS A 101 -10.97 13.06 20.86
N GLN A 102 -12.01 13.51 20.18
CA GLN A 102 -12.89 12.64 19.39
C GLN A 102 -12.11 11.93 18.27
N MET A 103 -11.18 12.62 17.62
CA MET A 103 -10.29 11.99 16.63
C MET A 103 -9.39 10.93 17.26
N ASN A 104 -8.81 11.21 18.44
CA ASN A 104 -8.00 10.23 19.15
C ASN A 104 -8.81 8.99 19.56
N GLU A 105 -10.02 9.17 20.06
CA GLU A 105 -10.93 8.05 20.36
C GLU A 105 -11.22 7.16 19.14
N LEU A 106 -11.40 7.79 17.96
CA LEU A 106 -11.57 7.03 16.71
C LEU A 106 -10.30 6.27 16.33
N ILE A 107 -9.12 6.88 16.48
CA ILE A 107 -7.83 6.24 16.21
C ILE A 107 -7.60 5.09 17.20
N GLU A 108 -7.82 5.30 18.50
CA GLU A 108 -7.68 4.27 19.52
C GLU A 108 -8.62 3.09 19.27
N LYS A 109 -9.85 3.37 18.83
CA LYS A 109 -10.80 2.32 18.43
C LYS A 109 -10.29 1.52 17.22
N GLN A 110 -9.68 2.17 16.24
CA GLN A 110 -9.05 1.46 15.11
C GLN A 110 -7.87 0.61 15.60
N ILE A 111 -6.98 1.16 16.40
CA ILE A 111 -5.84 0.43 16.98
C ILE A 111 -6.31 -0.79 17.78
N ALA A 112 -7.34 -0.64 18.62
CA ALA A 112 -7.91 -1.75 19.38
C ALA A 112 -8.57 -2.82 18.49
N GLY A 113 -9.01 -2.44 17.30
CA GLY A 113 -9.54 -3.36 16.27
C GLY A 113 -8.46 -4.19 15.58
N TYR A 114 -7.21 -3.74 15.61
CA TYR A 114 -6.06 -4.52 15.14
C TYR A 114 -5.66 -5.55 16.20
N GLN A 115 -6.45 -6.60 16.33
CA GLN A 115 -6.02 -7.78 17.09
C GLN A 115 -5.01 -8.53 16.22
N ASP A 116 -3.96 -9.04 16.84
CA ASP A 116 -3.08 -10.04 16.24
C ASP A 116 -3.90 -11.33 16.14
N VAL A 117 -4.72 -11.41 15.10
CA VAL A 117 -5.54 -12.60 14.82
C VAL A 117 -4.54 -13.64 14.34
N GLY A 118 -4.27 -14.62 15.18
CA GLY A 118 -3.48 -15.78 14.77
C GLY A 118 -4.07 -16.40 13.52
N PHE A 119 -3.27 -17.17 12.80
CA PHE A 119 -3.73 -17.90 11.61
C PHE A 119 -4.98 -18.72 11.96
N THR A 120 -6.10 -18.37 11.36
CA THR A 120 -7.42 -18.93 11.72
C THR A 120 -7.92 -19.92 10.71
N ARG A 121 -7.24 -20.09 9.56
CA ARG A 121 -7.69 -20.94 8.47
C ARG A 121 -6.57 -21.85 7.98
N GLY A 122 -6.94 -23.10 7.75
CA GLY A 122 -6.09 -24.13 7.21
C GLY A 122 -6.53 -24.62 5.82
N ILE A 123 -5.88 -25.66 5.33
CA ILE A 123 -6.29 -26.35 4.10
C ILE A 123 -7.47 -27.27 4.45
N SER A 124 -8.62 -27.05 3.83
CA SER A 124 -9.80 -27.91 4.03
C SER A 124 -9.49 -29.37 3.66
N LEU A 125 -9.88 -30.31 4.52
CA LEU A 125 -9.75 -31.75 4.24
C LEU A 125 -10.48 -32.15 2.94
N HIS A 126 -11.48 -31.40 2.51
CA HIS A 126 -12.19 -31.62 1.25
C HIS A 126 -11.32 -31.37 0.00
N MET A 127 -10.22 -30.61 0.17
CA MET A 127 -9.28 -30.34 -0.92
C MET A 127 -8.22 -31.42 -1.12
N LEU A 128 -8.06 -32.35 -0.16
CA LEU A 128 -7.06 -33.41 -0.24
C LEU A 128 -7.13 -34.27 -1.53
N PRO A 129 -8.33 -34.64 -2.03
CA PRO A 129 -8.42 -35.44 -3.27
C PRO A 129 -7.88 -34.71 -4.51
N ASP A 130 -7.79 -33.38 -4.47
CA ASP A 130 -7.28 -32.57 -5.57
C ASP A 130 -5.75 -32.40 -5.49
N LEU A 131 -5.13 -32.81 -4.35
CA LEU A 131 -3.69 -32.68 -4.11
C LEU A 131 -2.97 -33.94 -4.56
N ILE A 132 -2.33 -33.83 -5.72
CA ILE A 132 -1.72 -34.97 -6.45
C ILE A 132 -0.26 -34.61 -6.74
N CYS A 133 0.63 -35.57 -6.59
CA CYS A 133 2.04 -35.40 -6.93
C CYS A 133 2.22 -35.07 -8.42
N PRO A 134 2.85 -33.92 -8.76
CA PRO A 134 3.01 -33.48 -10.15
C PRO A 134 3.90 -34.45 -10.98
N ASP A 135 4.82 -35.19 -10.32
CA ASP A 135 5.76 -36.05 -10.99
C ASP A 135 5.21 -37.47 -11.22
N CYS A 136 4.30 -37.91 -10.35
CA CYS A 136 3.89 -39.34 -10.30
C CYS A 136 2.41 -39.57 -10.55
N ASP A 137 1.59 -38.54 -10.55
CA ASP A 137 0.12 -38.58 -10.60
C ASP A 137 -0.53 -39.40 -9.45
N GLU A 138 0.20 -39.56 -8.34
CA GLU A 138 -0.28 -40.25 -7.15
C GLU A 138 -0.88 -39.29 -6.14
N ASN A 139 -1.93 -39.72 -5.44
CA ASN A 139 -2.47 -38.99 -4.31
C ASN A 139 -1.41 -38.84 -3.20
N LEU A 140 -1.38 -37.67 -2.58
CA LEU A 140 -0.48 -37.41 -1.48
C LEU A 140 -1.05 -37.97 -0.18
N GLU A 141 -0.20 -38.58 0.65
CA GLU A 141 -0.54 -39.08 1.97
C GLU A 141 -0.33 -37.98 3.01
N LEU A 142 -1.36 -37.76 3.87
CA LEU A 142 -1.35 -36.74 4.89
C LEU A 142 -0.75 -37.27 6.19
N ASP A 143 0.25 -36.57 6.70
CA ASP A 143 0.75 -36.64 8.09
C ASP A 143 0.50 -35.29 8.77
N ALA A 144 -0.64 -35.16 9.45
CA ALA A 144 -1.05 -33.90 10.07
C ALA A 144 -0.70 -33.91 11.55
N SER A 145 -0.02 -32.85 12.00
CA SER A 145 0.24 -32.58 13.41
C SER A 145 -0.86 -31.76 14.07
N GLU A 146 -1.56 -30.94 13.28
CA GLU A 146 -2.67 -30.13 13.79
C GLU A 146 -3.80 -30.00 12.75
N ILE A 147 -5.01 -30.36 13.17
CA ILE A 147 -6.25 -30.18 12.40
C ILE A 147 -7.27 -29.42 13.27
N LEU A 148 -7.76 -28.29 12.80
CA LEU A 148 -8.78 -27.49 13.43
C LEU A 148 -9.99 -27.32 12.49
N HIS A 149 -11.21 -27.57 12.98
CA HIS A 149 -12.47 -27.36 12.24
C HIS A 149 -12.51 -28.01 10.82
N ASN A 150 -11.92 -29.20 10.66
CA ASN A 150 -11.72 -29.90 9.38
C ASN A 150 -10.76 -29.21 8.43
N GLU A 151 -9.86 -28.40 8.92
CA GLU A 151 -8.81 -27.74 8.17
C GLU A 151 -7.42 -28.13 8.74
N ILE A 152 -6.45 -28.41 7.86
CA ILE A 152 -5.09 -28.77 8.21
C ILE A 152 -4.33 -27.48 8.47
N MET A 153 -3.90 -27.25 9.71
CA MET A 153 -3.09 -26.11 10.10
C MET A 153 -1.60 -26.41 9.99
N GLU A 154 -1.20 -27.57 10.47
CA GLU A 154 0.19 -28.03 10.48
C GLU A 154 0.28 -29.47 10.02
N GLY A 155 1.31 -29.81 9.23
CA GLY A 155 1.51 -31.18 8.75
C GLY A 155 2.42 -31.28 7.56
N LYS A 156 2.37 -32.46 6.94
CA LYS A 156 3.07 -32.78 5.70
C LYS A 156 2.18 -33.60 4.78
N LEU A 157 2.39 -33.43 3.49
CA LEU A 157 1.84 -34.30 2.46
C LEU A 157 3.00 -34.94 1.74
N ALA A 158 3.01 -36.26 1.65
CA ALA A 158 4.08 -37.03 1.02
C ALA A 158 3.58 -37.88 -0.14
N CYS A 159 4.34 -37.96 -1.21
CA CYS A 159 4.06 -38.87 -2.30
C CYS A 159 4.57 -40.29 -1.95
N PRO A 160 3.70 -41.32 -1.89
CA PRO A 160 4.10 -42.65 -1.55
C PRO A 160 5.02 -43.29 -2.60
N LYS A 161 5.05 -42.76 -3.82
CA LYS A 161 5.83 -43.35 -4.93
C LYS A 161 7.22 -42.73 -5.06
N CYS A 162 7.36 -41.38 -5.03
CA CYS A 162 8.66 -40.73 -5.23
C CYS A 162 9.24 -40.12 -3.96
N GLY A 163 8.47 -40.04 -2.88
CA GLY A 163 8.90 -39.47 -1.62
C GLY A 163 8.93 -37.94 -1.60
N ARG A 164 8.40 -37.22 -2.62
CA ARG A 164 8.28 -35.78 -2.60
C ARG A 164 7.41 -35.38 -1.43
N VAL A 165 7.85 -34.35 -0.66
CA VAL A 165 7.17 -33.85 0.55
C VAL A 165 6.78 -32.42 0.35
N TYR A 166 5.57 -32.11 0.78
CA TYR A 166 5.06 -30.75 0.94
C TYR A 166 4.83 -30.48 2.43
N TYR A 167 5.24 -29.30 2.88
CA TYR A 167 5.10 -28.87 4.26
C TYR A 167 3.87 -27.97 4.38
N ILE A 168 3.08 -28.19 5.42
CA ILE A 168 1.94 -27.31 5.75
C ILE A 168 2.25 -26.65 7.07
N ARG A 169 2.24 -25.33 7.08
CA ARG A 169 2.39 -24.52 8.29
C ARG A 169 1.44 -23.33 8.24
N TYR A 170 0.70 -23.13 9.32
CA TYR A 170 -0.34 -22.09 9.41
C TYR A 170 -1.38 -22.15 8.28
N GLY A 171 -1.68 -23.33 7.75
CA GLY A 171 -2.58 -23.51 6.63
C GLY A 171 -2.03 -23.18 5.24
N PHE A 172 -0.74 -22.84 5.15
CA PHE A 172 -0.04 -22.69 3.88
C PHE A 172 0.76 -23.94 3.54
N MET A 173 0.82 -24.25 2.27
CA MET A 173 1.59 -25.39 1.76
C MET A 173 2.79 -24.88 0.97
N SER A 174 3.93 -25.58 1.09
CA SER A 174 5.15 -25.31 0.32
C SER A 174 5.91 -26.58 0.04
N ASP A 175 6.70 -26.61 -1.02
CA ASP A 175 7.67 -27.67 -1.33
C ASP A 175 8.96 -27.56 -0.49
N GLU A 176 9.13 -26.47 0.25
CA GLU A 176 10.21 -26.25 1.21
C GLU A 176 9.64 -25.97 2.62
N PRO A 177 10.38 -26.27 3.70
CA PRO A 177 9.95 -25.91 5.04
C PRO A 177 9.68 -24.41 5.18
N ILE A 178 8.50 -24.05 5.69
CA ILE A 178 8.13 -22.66 5.90
C ILE A 178 8.77 -22.17 7.19
N GLU A 179 9.67 -21.18 7.10
CA GLU A 179 10.29 -20.51 8.23
C GLU A 179 9.31 -19.61 8.98
N GLU A 180 9.70 -19.10 10.14
CA GLU A 180 8.86 -18.15 10.90
C GLU A 180 8.60 -16.86 10.11
N PHE A 181 7.38 -16.35 10.23
CA PHE A 181 6.99 -15.12 9.54
C PHE A 181 7.69 -13.89 10.11
N GLU A 182 8.17 -13.04 9.22
CA GLU A 182 8.66 -11.70 9.55
C GLU A 182 7.56 -10.85 10.19
N ARG A 183 7.93 -9.90 11.03
CA ARG A 183 7.02 -9.14 11.88
C ARG A 183 6.17 -8.14 11.07
N GLN A 184 4.97 -7.84 11.54
CA GLN A 184 4.06 -6.84 10.95
C GLN A 184 4.70 -5.45 10.74
N ALA A 185 5.69 -5.08 11.57
CA ALA A 185 6.43 -3.83 11.43
C ALA A 185 7.11 -3.69 10.06
N GLU A 186 7.67 -4.78 9.54
CA GLU A 186 8.39 -4.78 8.25
C GLU A 186 7.46 -4.54 7.06
N ILE A 187 6.22 -5.06 7.12
CA ILE A 187 5.21 -4.80 6.08
C ILE A 187 4.80 -3.32 6.08
N ALA A 188 4.60 -2.73 7.26
CA ALA A 188 4.25 -1.32 7.38
C ALA A 188 5.37 -0.40 6.88
N GLU A 189 6.62 -0.72 7.20
CA GLU A 189 7.80 -0.02 6.69
C GLU A 189 7.90 -0.13 5.17
N MET A 190 7.71 -1.33 4.61
CA MET A 190 7.72 -1.57 3.17
C MET A 190 6.62 -0.76 2.45
N VAL A 191 5.39 -0.73 2.99
CA VAL A 191 4.28 0.04 2.42
C VAL A 191 4.55 1.55 2.51
N ASN A 192 5.07 2.04 3.64
CA ASN A 192 5.40 3.46 3.81
C ASN A 192 6.52 3.87 2.86
N HIS A 193 7.58 3.07 2.77
CA HIS A 193 8.68 3.30 1.84
C HIS A 193 8.20 3.34 0.39
N TYR A 194 7.33 2.39 0.01
CA TYR A 194 6.71 2.37 -1.31
C TYR A 194 5.90 3.64 -1.62
N LEU A 195 5.14 4.16 -0.63
CA LEU A 195 4.34 5.38 -0.79
C LEU A 195 5.21 6.65 -0.83
N GLU A 196 6.34 6.67 -0.10
CA GLU A 196 7.28 7.78 -0.11
C GLU A 196 8.08 7.88 -1.42
N GLU A 197 8.43 6.74 -2.01
CA GLU A 197 9.20 6.67 -3.25
C GLU A 197 8.37 6.92 -4.51
N ASN A 198 7.06 6.69 -4.45
CA ASN A 198 6.20 6.80 -5.60
C ASN A 198 5.34 8.07 -5.59
N ASP A 199 5.16 8.63 -6.76
CA ASP A 199 4.34 9.81 -6.97
C ASP A 199 2.84 9.45 -6.80
N GLU A 200 2.03 10.42 -6.38
CA GLU A 200 0.59 10.25 -6.16
C GLU A 200 -0.14 9.71 -7.40
N ARG A 201 0.29 10.08 -8.60
CA ARG A 201 -0.29 9.59 -9.85
C ARG A 201 -0.06 8.09 -10.04
N TYR A 202 1.12 7.60 -9.64
CA TYR A 202 1.43 6.18 -9.66
C TYR A 202 0.48 5.41 -8.75
N VAL A 203 0.31 5.86 -7.51
CA VAL A 203 -0.60 5.23 -6.53
C VAL A 203 -2.05 5.21 -7.05
N LEU A 204 -2.51 6.30 -7.66
CA LEU A 204 -3.85 6.35 -8.27
C LEU A 204 -4.00 5.34 -9.42
N LYS A 205 -2.98 5.19 -10.27
CA LYS A 205 -2.99 4.22 -11.37
C LYS A 205 -2.99 2.77 -10.90
N ILE A 206 -2.27 2.46 -9.83
CA ILE A 206 -2.30 1.14 -9.20
C ILE A 206 -3.70 0.84 -8.63
N ARG A 207 -4.36 1.81 -7.99
CA ARG A 207 -5.74 1.63 -7.51
C ARG A 207 -6.72 1.39 -8.66
N GLU A 208 -6.60 2.14 -9.75
CA GLU A 208 -7.39 1.94 -10.98
C GLU A 208 -7.16 0.54 -11.56
N LEU A 209 -5.90 0.09 -11.61
CA LEU A 209 -5.51 -1.24 -12.03
C LEU A 209 -6.20 -2.33 -11.19
N PHE A 210 -6.17 -2.22 -9.86
CA PHE A 210 -6.82 -3.18 -8.96
C PHE A 210 -8.34 -3.26 -9.15
N GLN A 211 -8.98 -2.11 -9.31
CA GLN A 211 -10.41 -2.09 -9.63
C GLN A 211 -10.68 -2.82 -10.96
N LYS A 212 -9.87 -2.57 -11.97
CA LYS A 212 -10.02 -3.20 -13.28
C LYS A 212 -9.76 -4.70 -13.26
N MET A 213 -8.79 -5.16 -12.46
CA MET A 213 -8.57 -6.58 -12.22
C MET A 213 -9.81 -7.26 -11.63
N ALA A 214 -10.46 -6.63 -10.66
CA ALA A 214 -11.70 -7.14 -10.08
C ALA A 214 -12.84 -7.21 -11.10
N GLU A 215 -13.03 -6.16 -11.92
CA GLU A 215 -14.04 -6.14 -12.99
C GLU A 215 -13.82 -7.28 -13.99
N VAL A 216 -12.59 -7.45 -14.50
CA VAL A 216 -12.25 -8.52 -15.45
C VAL A 216 -12.45 -9.90 -14.82
N THR A 217 -12.13 -10.05 -13.54
CA THR A 217 -12.38 -11.31 -12.82
C THR A 217 -13.88 -11.57 -12.72
N GLN A 218 -14.67 -10.60 -12.28
CA GLN A 218 -16.13 -10.72 -12.15
C GLN A 218 -16.81 -11.14 -13.45
N GLU A 219 -16.37 -10.61 -14.59
CA GLU A 219 -16.89 -10.97 -15.91
C GLU A 219 -16.62 -12.43 -16.32
N ASN A 220 -15.64 -13.08 -15.69
CA ASN A 220 -15.14 -14.38 -16.12
C ASN A 220 -15.33 -15.52 -15.12
N VAL A 221 -15.87 -15.25 -13.91
CA VAL A 221 -15.99 -16.26 -12.83
C VAL A 221 -17.41 -16.70 -12.48
N ALA A 222 -18.43 -16.31 -13.27
CA ALA A 222 -19.83 -16.54 -12.90
C ALA A 222 -20.18 -18.03 -12.70
N ASP A 223 -19.64 -18.94 -13.52
CA ASP A 223 -19.99 -20.38 -13.54
C ASP A 223 -18.76 -21.27 -13.38
N VAL A 224 -17.69 -20.80 -12.71
CA VAL A 224 -16.45 -21.53 -12.56
C VAL A 224 -16.43 -22.34 -11.27
N LYS A 225 -15.80 -23.52 -11.32
CA LYS A 225 -15.59 -24.42 -10.15
C LYS A 225 -14.21 -24.26 -9.55
N ASN A 226 -13.19 -24.16 -10.41
CA ASN A 226 -11.80 -24.12 -10.01
C ASN A 226 -11.16 -22.83 -10.52
N VAL A 227 -10.59 -22.06 -9.62
CA VAL A 227 -9.92 -20.80 -9.90
C VAL A 227 -8.48 -20.87 -9.41
N LEU A 228 -7.54 -20.49 -10.26
CA LEU A 228 -6.14 -20.31 -9.91
C LEU A 228 -5.76 -18.84 -9.97
N ILE A 229 -5.11 -18.37 -8.92
CA ILE A 229 -4.44 -17.06 -8.88
C ILE A 229 -2.95 -17.31 -8.70
N ASP A 230 -2.15 -16.97 -9.69
CA ASP A 230 -0.70 -17.11 -9.65
C ASP A 230 0.02 -15.77 -9.61
N GLY A 231 1.16 -15.75 -8.92
CA GLY A 231 2.03 -14.57 -8.80
C GLY A 231 1.52 -13.53 -7.82
N ALA A 232 0.61 -13.90 -6.93
CA ALA A 232 0.10 -13.00 -5.91
C ALA A 232 1.24 -12.45 -5.04
N SER A 233 1.59 -11.21 -5.23
CA SER A 233 2.41 -10.44 -4.30
C SER A 233 1.50 -9.66 -3.34
N ALA A 234 2.03 -9.26 -2.17
CA ALA A 234 1.27 -8.64 -1.07
C ALA A 234 0.35 -7.47 -1.47
N GLY A 235 0.63 -6.79 -2.57
CA GLY A 235 -0.17 -5.65 -3.03
C GLY A 235 -1.29 -5.98 -4.01
N PHE A 236 -1.38 -7.21 -4.53
CA PHE A 236 -2.23 -7.52 -5.69
C PHE A 236 -3.35 -8.53 -5.44
N LEU A 237 -3.26 -9.33 -4.40
CA LEU A 237 -4.43 -10.01 -3.84
C LEU A 237 -5.24 -8.98 -3.04
N ASN A 238 -5.90 -8.10 -3.76
CA ASN A 238 -6.77 -7.16 -3.09
C ASN A 238 -8.12 -7.81 -2.76
N SER A 239 -8.71 -7.36 -1.69
CA SER A 239 -10.03 -7.80 -1.24
C SER A 239 -11.11 -7.67 -2.33
N SER A 240 -10.94 -6.75 -3.28
CA SER A 240 -11.87 -6.56 -4.39
C SER A 240 -11.88 -7.73 -5.36
N LEU A 241 -10.70 -8.27 -5.71
CA LEU A 241 -10.59 -9.43 -6.58
C LEU A 241 -11.18 -10.68 -5.91
N LEU A 242 -10.86 -10.89 -4.63
CA LEU A 242 -11.33 -12.03 -3.85
C LEU A 242 -12.84 -12.03 -3.65
N ARG A 243 -13.43 -10.85 -3.46
CA ARG A 243 -14.89 -10.70 -3.35
C ARG A 243 -15.64 -11.05 -4.63
N CYS A 244 -14.98 -11.05 -5.78
CA CYS A 244 -15.57 -11.47 -7.05
C CYS A 244 -15.66 -13.00 -7.18
N ILE A 245 -14.89 -13.77 -6.39
CA ILE A 245 -14.90 -15.23 -6.45
C ILE A 245 -16.20 -15.77 -5.86
N PRO A 246 -17.00 -16.58 -6.61
CA PRO A 246 -18.27 -17.10 -6.12
C PRO A 246 -18.09 -18.03 -4.91
N LYS A 247 -19.08 -18.06 -4.02
CA LYS A 247 -19.12 -19.03 -2.92
C LYS A 247 -19.22 -20.44 -3.48
N GLY A 248 -18.44 -21.38 -2.93
CA GLY A 248 -18.39 -22.77 -3.39
C GLY A 248 -17.41 -23.03 -4.53
N THR A 249 -16.69 -22.00 -4.98
CA THR A 249 -15.54 -22.16 -5.86
C THR A 249 -14.36 -22.70 -5.08
N ARG A 250 -13.61 -23.64 -5.66
CA ARG A 250 -12.28 -24.06 -5.17
C ARG A 250 -11.25 -23.05 -5.64
N LEU A 251 -10.54 -22.46 -4.69
CA LEU A 251 -9.55 -21.43 -4.98
C LEU A 251 -8.14 -21.95 -4.69
N TYR A 252 -7.27 -21.83 -5.67
CA TYR A 252 -5.86 -22.18 -5.58
C TYR A 252 -5.06 -20.89 -5.74
N VAL A 253 -4.23 -20.57 -4.77
CA VAL A 253 -3.45 -19.33 -4.75
C VAL A 253 -1.98 -19.68 -4.65
N CYS A 254 -1.20 -19.30 -5.64
CA CYS A 254 0.25 -19.40 -5.61
C CYS A 254 0.86 -18.06 -5.23
N VAL A 255 1.66 -18.06 -4.17
CA VAL A 255 2.42 -16.91 -3.70
C VAL A 255 3.90 -17.24 -3.69
N ARG A 256 4.76 -16.26 -3.93
CA ARG A 256 6.19 -16.52 -4.12
C ARG A 256 7.03 -16.31 -2.87
N ASN A 257 6.52 -15.60 -1.88
CA ASN A 257 7.23 -15.32 -0.66
C ASN A 257 6.33 -15.35 0.58
N ASN A 258 6.96 -15.45 1.75
CA ASN A 258 6.29 -15.59 3.04
C ASN A 258 5.60 -14.30 3.51
N ILE A 259 6.07 -13.13 3.09
CA ILE A 259 5.56 -11.81 3.55
C ILE A 259 4.08 -11.65 3.18
N THR A 260 3.72 -12.12 1.99
CA THR A 260 2.36 -12.04 1.45
C THR A 260 1.34 -12.86 2.26
N MET A 261 1.79 -13.91 2.94
CA MET A 261 0.92 -14.91 3.56
C MET A 261 0.08 -14.35 4.70
N LYS A 262 0.65 -13.56 5.59
CA LYS A 262 -0.06 -12.99 6.74
C LYS A 262 -1.13 -11.99 6.33
N VAL A 263 -0.82 -11.13 5.36
CA VAL A 263 -1.77 -10.16 4.80
C VAL A 263 -2.94 -10.87 4.11
N ILE A 264 -2.68 -11.98 3.44
CA ILE A 264 -3.70 -12.76 2.73
C ILE A 264 -4.67 -13.43 3.69
N GLN A 265 -4.21 -13.97 4.82
CA GLN A 265 -5.09 -14.69 5.76
C GLN A 265 -6.11 -13.81 6.47
N GLU A 266 -5.88 -12.52 6.56
CA GLU A 266 -6.84 -11.57 7.14
C GLU A 266 -8.03 -11.29 6.20
N GLU A 267 -7.94 -11.71 4.93
CA GLU A 267 -8.99 -11.50 3.94
C GLU A 267 -10.04 -12.62 3.95
N ILE A 268 -11.21 -12.32 3.40
CA ILE A 268 -12.32 -13.28 3.32
C ILE A 268 -12.15 -14.14 2.07
N PHE A 269 -11.65 -15.35 2.24
CA PHE A 269 -11.51 -16.34 1.16
C PHE A 269 -12.71 -17.31 1.11
N PRO A 270 -12.97 -17.94 -0.06
CA PRO A 270 -13.82 -19.11 -0.13
C PRO A 270 -13.34 -20.20 0.86
N LYS A 271 -14.27 -21.02 1.36
CA LYS A 271 -13.94 -22.07 2.34
C LYS A 271 -12.92 -23.07 1.80
N ASP A 272 -13.08 -23.42 0.53
CA ASP A 272 -12.20 -24.39 -0.15
C ASP A 272 -11.06 -23.63 -0.87
N THR A 273 -10.09 -23.17 -0.09
CA THR A 273 -8.91 -22.47 -0.59
C THR A 273 -7.64 -23.21 -0.21
N VAL A 274 -6.71 -23.33 -1.16
CA VAL A 274 -5.35 -23.83 -0.96
C VAL A 274 -4.38 -22.71 -1.29
N PHE A 275 -3.53 -22.37 -0.33
CA PHE A 275 -2.41 -21.46 -0.53
C PHE A 275 -1.13 -22.26 -0.72
N PHE A 276 -0.45 -22.05 -1.82
CA PHE A 276 0.85 -22.62 -2.10
C PHE A 276 1.91 -21.53 -2.14
N VAL A 277 2.97 -21.73 -1.37
CA VAL A 277 4.14 -20.82 -1.35
C VAL A 277 5.25 -21.50 -2.12
N GLY A 278 5.65 -20.91 -3.23
CA GLY A 278 6.69 -21.47 -4.08
C GLY A 278 6.43 -21.27 -5.57
N ASN A 279 7.14 -22.05 -6.38
CA ASN A 279 6.98 -22.00 -7.82
C ASN A 279 5.73 -22.76 -8.27
N ILE A 280 4.91 -22.16 -9.12
CA ILE A 280 3.69 -22.79 -9.68
C ILE A 280 3.96 -24.15 -10.36
N GLN A 281 5.17 -24.39 -10.84
CA GLN A 281 5.55 -25.69 -11.43
C GLN A 281 5.59 -26.83 -10.41
N ASN A 282 5.76 -26.51 -9.14
CA ASN A 282 5.86 -27.48 -8.06
C ASN A 282 4.52 -27.72 -7.34
N VAL A 283 3.46 -27.06 -7.78
CA VAL A 283 2.15 -27.18 -7.13
C VAL A 283 1.61 -28.61 -7.19
N PRO A 284 1.12 -29.15 -6.08
CA PRO A 284 0.59 -30.50 -6.03
C PRO A 284 -0.90 -30.58 -6.36
N PHE A 285 -1.38 -29.83 -7.35
CA PHE A 285 -2.78 -29.91 -7.77
C PHE A 285 -2.90 -30.06 -9.29
N LYS A 286 -3.73 -30.98 -9.71
CA LYS A 286 -3.95 -31.33 -11.13
C LYS A 286 -5.40 -31.19 -11.58
N VAL A 287 -6.18 -30.39 -10.88
CA VAL A 287 -7.56 -30.13 -11.29
C VAL A 287 -7.56 -29.15 -12.46
N PRO A 288 -8.41 -29.36 -13.48
CA PRO A 288 -8.56 -28.41 -14.56
C PRO A 288 -9.08 -27.08 -14.03
N MET A 289 -8.39 -25.98 -14.31
CA MET A 289 -8.74 -24.62 -13.89
C MET A 289 -9.66 -23.99 -14.93
N ASP A 290 -10.83 -23.56 -14.50
CA ASP A 290 -11.84 -22.88 -15.35
C ASP A 290 -11.51 -21.39 -15.55
N TYR A 291 -10.90 -20.79 -14.54
CA TYR A 291 -10.40 -19.42 -14.58
C TYR A 291 -9.01 -19.35 -13.97
N VAL A 292 -8.12 -18.65 -14.64
CA VAL A 292 -6.76 -18.40 -14.15
C VAL A 292 -6.46 -16.92 -14.21
N PHE A 293 -5.96 -16.38 -13.09
CA PHE A 293 -5.42 -15.04 -13.02
C PHE A 293 -3.91 -15.12 -12.88
N LEU A 294 -3.20 -14.68 -13.91
CA LEU A 294 -1.73 -14.62 -13.93
C LEU A 294 -1.28 -13.21 -13.61
N GLN A 295 -0.47 -13.09 -12.60
CA GLN A 295 0.12 -11.83 -12.20
C GLN A 295 1.62 -11.85 -12.42
N ASP A 296 2.06 -11.23 -13.47
CA ASP A 296 3.45 -11.16 -13.85
C ASP A 296 4.06 -9.86 -13.32
N TYR A 297 4.58 -9.94 -12.10
CA TYR A 297 5.34 -8.85 -11.47
C TYR A 297 6.83 -9.06 -11.52
N ASP A 298 7.24 -10.30 -11.77
CA ASP A 298 8.64 -10.67 -11.74
C ASP A 298 9.17 -10.76 -13.17
N MET A 299 9.84 -9.69 -13.58
CA MET A 299 10.43 -9.62 -14.92
C MET A 299 11.51 -10.68 -15.16
N GLU A 300 12.18 -11.18 -14.10
CA GLU A 300 13.12 -12.30 -14.21
C GLU A 300 12.46 -13.60 -14.68
N MET A 301 11.19 -13.82 -14.31
CA MET A 301 10.48 -15.04 -14.68
C MET A 301 10.06 -15.10 -16.15
N TYR A 302 9.97 -13.93 -16.81
CA TYR A 302 9.64 -13.87 -18.22
C TYR A 302 10.74 -14.49 -19.11
N PHE A 303 12.00 -14.42 -18.67
CA PHE A 303 13.15 -14.96 -19.41
C PHE A 303 13.38 -16.46 -19.20
N LYS A 304 12.82 -17.03 -18.15
CA LYS A 304 12.88 -18.47 -17.95
C LYS A 304 11.70 -19.09 -18.70
N LYS A 305 11.98 -19.93 -19.70
CA LYS A 305 11.00 -20.72 -20.49
C LYS A 305 10.08 -21.63 -19.64
N GLU A 306 9.94 -21.36 -18.37
CA GLU A 306 9.43 -22.24 -17.34
C GLU A 306 7.92 -22.06 -17.06
N TYR A 307 7.20 -21.23 -17.84
CA TYR A 307 5.75 -21.13 -17.76
C TYR A 307 5.03 -22.29 -18.47
N GLU A 308 5.37 -23.52 -18.13
CA GLU A 308 4.60 -24.69 -18.56
C GLU A 308 3.40 -25.00 -17.63
N CYS A 309 2.91 -24.04 -16.86
CA CYS A 309 1.67 -24.19 -16.06
C CYS A 309 0.40 -24.37 -16.90
N TYR A 310 0.52 -24.33 -18.20
CA TYR A 310 -0.60 -24.50 -19.15
C TYR A 310 -1.23 -25.89 -19.15
N SER A 311 -0.59 -26.88 -18.55
CA SER A 311 -1.16 -28.21 -18.39
C SER A 311 -2.35 -28.27 -17.42
N HIS A 312 -2.59 -27.21 -16.65
CA HIS A 312 -3.66 -27.13 -15.66
C HIS A 312 -4.92 -26.43 -16.14
N PHE A 313 -4.95 -25.90 -17.37
CA PHE A 313 -6.13 -25.21 -17.87
C PHE A 313 -7.20 -26.21 -18.36
N ALA A 314 -8.44 -25.95 -18.00
CA ALA A 314 -9.57 -26.62 -18.61
C ALA A 314 -9.66 -26.23 -20.11
N PRO A 315 -10.20 -27.12 -20.96
CA PRO A 315 -10.62 -26.73 -22.29
C PRO A 315 -11.58 -25.53 -22.19
N ASP A 316 -11.36 -24.51 -23.01
CA ASP A 316 -12.16 -23.26 -22.94
C ASP A 316 -12.01 -22.42 -21.66
N ALA A 317 -10.95 -22.58 -20.88
CA ALA A 317 -10.69 -21.77 -19.70
C ALA A 317 -10.56 -20.28 -20.05
N ASN A 318 -11.05 -19.44 -19.15
CA ASN A 318 -10.79 -18.01 -19.20
C ASN A 318 -9.48 -17.69 -18.46
N VAL A 319 -8.64 -16.87 -19.07
CA VAL A 319 -7.36 -16.47 -18.48
C VAL A 319 -7.30 -14.96 -18.45
N ALA A 320 -7.08 -14.37 -17.29
CA ALA A 320 -6.70 -12.98 -17.16
C ALA A 320 -5.22 -12.86 -16.80
N CYS A 321 -4.56 -11.86 -17.33
CA CYS A 321 -3.15 -11.61 -17.08
C CYS A 321 -2.93 -10.12 -16.83
N CYS A 322 -2.27 -9.77 -15.74
CA CYS A 322 -1.77 -8.42 -15.49
C CYS A 322 -0.29 -8.38 -15.86
N LYS A 323 0.08 -7.48 -16.77
CA LYS A 323 1.42 -7.34 -17.33
C LYS A 323 1.92 -5.92 -17.23
N SER A 324 3.20 -5.75 -16.90
CA SER A 324 3.89 -4.47 -16.99
C SER A 324 4.75 -4.41 -18.24
N PHE A 325 4.70 -3.28 -18.93
CA PHE A 325 5.59 -2.98 -20.06
C PHE A 325 6.44 -1.76 -19.74
N ILE A 326 7.72 -1.87 -19.96
CA ILE A 326 8.68 -0.79 -19.75
C ILE A 326 9.14 -0.27 -21.10
N TYR A 327 9.15 1.05 -21.24
CA TYR A 327 9.54 1.74 -22.46
C TYR A 327 10.82 2.55 -22.20
N GLY A 328 11.86 2.30 -22.98
CA GLY A 328 13.15 2.99 -22.89
C GLY A 328 14.18 2.38 -23.85
N ASN A 329 15.28 3.10 -24.08
CA ASN A 329 16.29 2.71 -25.09
C ASN A 329 17.08 1.43 -24.75
N GLN A 330 17.07 0.99 -23.50
CA GLN A 330 17.80 -0.20 -23.02
C GLN A 330 16.87 -1.23 -22.39
N ASN A 331 15.59 -1.27 -22.81
CA ASN A 331 14.63 -2.21 -22.25
C ASN A 331 14.99 -3.66 -22.68
N PRO A 332 15.38 -4.54 -21.75
CA PRO A 332 15.66 -5.94 -22.05
C PRO A 332 14.39 -6.80 -22.14
N PHE A 333 13.21 -6.24 -21.85
CA PHE A 333 11.96 -6.97 -21.72
C PHE A 333 11.16 -6.97 -23.01
N PRO A 334 10.38 -8.04 -23.28
CA PRO A 334 9.53 -8.11 -24.45
C PRO A 334 8.53 -6.96 -24.50
N ASP A 335 8.28 -6.46 -25.68
CA ASP A 335 7.21 -5.52 -25.91
C ASP A 335 5.83 -6.20 -25.92
N GLU A 336 4.75 -5.40 -25.97
CA GLU A 336 3.38 -5.92 -26.00
C GLU A 336 3.15 -6.86 -27.18
N LYS A 337 3.73 -6.59 -28.32
CA LYS A 337 3.53 -7.38 -29.54
C LYS A 337 4.16 -8.76 -29.38
N GLU A 338 5.38 -8.81 -28.88
CA GLU A 338 6.09 -10.06 -28.60
C GLU A 338 5.33 -10.91 -27.58
N PHE A 339 4.82 -10.29 -26.50
CA PHE A 339 3.97 -10.95 -25.51
C PHE A 339 2.70 -11.53 -26.13
N LEU A 340 1.96 -10.75 -26.93
CA LEU A 340 0.72 -11.22 -27.55
C LEU A 340 0.97 -12.31 -28.61
N ASP A 341 2.07 -12.22 -29.34
CA ASP A 341 2.46 -13.25 -30.31
C ASP A 341 2.84 -14.56 -29.58
N ASP A 342 3.50 -14.50 -28.44
CA ASP A 342 3.82 -15.66 -27.62
C ASP A 342 2.54 -16.31 -27.07
N MET A 343 1.62 -15.52 -26.48
CA MET A 343 0.33 -16.02 -25.99
C MET A 343 -0.45 -16.72 -27.10
N LYS A 344 -0.47 -16.16 -28.30
CA LYS A 344 -1.12 -16.77 -29.45
C LYS A 344 -0.47 -18.11 -29.85
N LYS A 345 0.85 -18.19 -29.87
CA LYS A 345 1.60 -19.43 -30.16
C LYS A 345 1.27 -20.55 -29.15
N ARG A 346 0.98 -20.17 -27.90
CA ARG A 346 0.60 -21.09 -26.82
C ARG A 346 -0.89 -21.47 -26.82
N GLY A 347 -1.65 -21.03 -27.81
CA GLY A 347 -3.05 -21.40 -27.94
C GLY A 347 -4.03 -20.50 -27.17
N PHE A 348 -3.64 -19.27 -26.87
CA PHE A 348 -4.53 -18.29 -26.23
C PHE A 348 -5.10 -17.28 -27.23
N ARG A 349 -6.39 -17.09 -27.19
CA ARG A 349 -7.09 -16.08 -27.99
C ARG A 349 -7.47 -14.90 -27.12
N LYS A 350 -6.92 -13.71 -27.44
CA LYS A 350 -7.25 -12.46 -26.77
C LYS A 350 -8.73 -12.13 -26.91
N LYS A 351 -9.40 -11.83 -25.80
CA LYS A 351 -10.80 -11.35 -25.73
C LYS A 351 -10.85 -9.84 -25.58
N SER A 352 -10.15 -9.31 -24.58
CA SER A 352 -10.14 -7.89 -24.25
C SER A 352 -8.80 -7.46 -23.70
N SER A 353 -8.59 -6.16 -23.60
CA SER A 353 -7.45 -5.58 -22.88
C SER A 353 -7.82 -4.22 -22.30
N TYR A 354 -7.18 -3.87 -21.20
CA TYR A 354 -7.21 -2.57 -20.56
C TYR A 354 -5.76 -2.11 -20.32
N LYS A 355 -5.50 -0.82 -20.43
CA LYS A 355 -4.19 -0.23 -20.17
C LYS A 355 -4.31 1.00 -19.28
N THR A 356 -3.40 1.15 -18.35
CA THR A 356 -3.37 2.30 -17.44
C THR A 356 -2.92 3.60 -18.11
N GLY A 357 -2.34 3.50 -19.30
CA GLY A 357 -1.53 4.54 -19.90
C GLY A 357 -0.14 4.61 -19.26
N LYS A 358 0.76 5.32 -19.90
CA LYS A 358 2.16 5.42 -19.48
C LYS A 358 2.32 6.22 -18.20
N ILE A 359 3.14 5.73 -17.31
CA ILE A 359 3.51 6.31 -16.02
C ILE A 359 5.01 6.54 -16.06
N LEU A 360 5.45 7.74 -15.67
CA LEU A 360 6.88 8.03 -15.54
C LEU A 360 7.39 7.46 -14.22
N LEU A 361 8.36 6.56 -14.29
CA LEU A 361 9.10 6.06 -13.14
C LEU A 361 10.34 6.91 -12.95
N LYS A 362 10.47 7.52 -11.79
CA LYS A 362 11.66 8.27 -11.44
C LYS A 362 12.84 7.31 -11.22
N LYS A 363 14.03 7.80 -11.53
CA LYS A 363 15.32 7.11 -11.36
C LYS A 363 15.55 6.51 -9.97
N GLU A 364 14.89 7.02 -8.94
CA GLU A 364 15.08 6.65 -7.52
C GLU A 364 14.08 5.59 -7.04
N SER A 365 13.14 5.14 -7.89
CA SER A 365 12.12 4.16 -7.49
C SER A 365 12.70 2.77 -7.21
N SER A 366 12.31 2.15 -6.09
CA SER A 366 12.78 0.83 -5.63
C SER A 366 12.33 -0.33 -6.52
N ASP A 367 11.24 -0.17 -7.25
CA ASP A 367 10.68 -1.22 -8.15
C ASP A 367 11.58 -1.57 -9.34
N MET A 368 12.74 -0.91 -9.46
CA MET A 368 13.63 -0.98 -10.62
C MET A 368 14.99 -1.61 -10.31
N THR A 369 15.06 -2.58 -9.42
CA THR A 369 16.34 -3.20 -9.01
C THR A 369 17.09 -3.93 -10.15
N LEU A 370 16.40 -4.23 -11.25
CA LEU A 370 16.93 -5.01 -12.37
C LEU A 370 17.30 -4.18 -13.62
N ILE A 371 17.07 -2.86 -13.61
CA ILE A 371 17.30 -2.00 -14.76
C ILE A 371 18.37 -0.97 -14.43
N ASP A 372 19.23 -0.65 -15.40
CA ASP A 372 20.18 0.44 -15.26
C ASP A 372 19.47 1.78 -15.03
N LYS A 373 19.56 2.28 -13.79
CA LYS A 373 18.90 3.50 -13.32
C LYS A 373 19.49 4.80 -13.86
N SER A 374 20.10 4.78 -15.03
CA SER A 374 20.74 5.96 -15.59
C SER A 374 19.76 7.03 -16.10
N GLU A 375 18.53 6.65 -16.45
CA GLU A 375 17.50 7.52 -17.04
C GLU A 375 16.12 7.25 -16.45
N ASP A 376 15.23 8.26 -16.47
CA ASP A 376 13.80 8.08 -16.18
C ASP A 376 13.16 7.19 -17.24
N MET A 377 12.31 6.27 -16.83
CA MET A 377 11.67 5.29 -17.71
C MET A 377 10.14 5.44 -17.67
N GLU A 378 9.49 5.10 -18.76
CA GLU A 378 8.03 4.98 -18.79
C GLU A 378 7.60 3.54 -18.60
N MET A 379 6.58 3.32 -17.76
CA MET A 379 5.97 2.02 -17.55
C MET A 379 4.46 2.10 -17.80
N GLU A 380 3.89 1.02 -18.33
CA GLU A 380 2.45 0.87 -18.52
C GLU A 380 2.01 -0.49 -18.01
N TYR A 381 0.99 -0.53 -17.18
CA TYR A 381 0.32 -1.77 -16.82
C TYR A 381 -0.81 -2.08 -17.79
N ALA A 382 -0.94 -3.34 -18.15
CA ALA A 382 -2.04 -3.82 -18.97
C ALA A 382 -2.66 -5.08 -18.39
N ILE A 383 -3.98 -5.17 -18.44
CA ILE A 383 -4.73 -6.37 -18.14
C ILE A 383 -5.24 -6.93 -19.45
N TYR A 384 -4.97 -8.20 -19.70
CA TYR A 384 -5.50 -8.93 -20.85
C TYR A 384 -6.43 -10.03 -20.38
N SER A 385 -7.49 -10.23 -21.11
CA SER A 385 -8.34 -11.41 -20.98
C SER A 385 -8.20 -12.27 -22.23
N PHE A 386 -8.00 -13.56 -22.03
CA PHE A 386 -7.85 -14.58 -23.06
C PHE A 386 -8.81 -15.72 -22.83
N LYS A 387 -8.98 -16.51 -23.89
CA LYS A 387 -9.61 -17.83 -23.83
C LYS A 387 -8.65 -18.88 -24.38
N THR A 388 -8.54 -20.03 -23.73
CA THR A 388 -7.79 -21.16 -24.29
C THR A 388 -8.49 -21.66 -25.55
N LEU A 389 -7.71 -22.02 -26.57
CA LEU A 389 -8.20 -22.76 -27.72
C LEU A 389 -8.10 -24.25 -27.34
N GLY A 390 -9.26 -24.88 -27.14
CA GLY A 390 -9.37 -26.29 -26.83
C GLY A 390 -8.75 -27.23 -27.88
#